data_b3f3ad12db3c8bdb3e7f69230043c538
#
_entry.id   b3f3ad12db3c8bdb3e7f69230043c538
#
_cell.length_a   1.000
_cell.length_b   1.000
_cell.length_c   1.000
_cell.angle_alpha   90.00
_cell.angle_beta   90.00
_cell.angle_gamma   90.00
#
_symmetry.space_group_name_H-M   'P 1'
#
loop_
_entity.id
_entity.type
_entity.pdbx_description
1 polymer ?
#
loop_
_entity_poly.entity_id
_entity_poly.type
_entity_poly.pdbx_seq_one_letter_code
_entity_poly.pdbx_strand_id
1 'polypeptide(L)'
;SVELGPGLLTQVFDGLQNPLPDLAEQCGFFLERGVYLDPIPDRDWEFTPSVAVGDSVEAGDSIGSVPEGLFKHEIMVPFTLKGSDWTVKSIKEKGSYNVRATICVIANSKGEEKELSMVISQPIKQAVKCYDERLRPDEPLVTQLRCVDAFLPVAKGGTFCVPGPFGAGKTVLQHMEAKNGEADIVIVAACGERAGEVVEILKEFPELEDPKTGRSLMERTIIICNTSSMPVAAREASCYTAVTLAEYYRQMGLDVLLLADSTSRWAQAMREMSGRLEEIPGEEAFPAYLESTIASFYERAGKVRLKNGKVGSVTIGGTVSPAGGNFEEPVTQATLKVVGAFHGLSRERSDARKYPAIHPMDSWSKYTGVVDMGRIEEARAILTR
;
A
#
# COMPACT_ATOMS: atom_id res chain seq x y z
N SER A 1 11.65 10.63 3.10
CA SER A 1 11.64 10.00 1.77
C SER A 1 11.85 8.52 1.88
N VAL A 2 11.36 7.79 0.89
CA VAL A 2 11.61 6.36 0.68
C VAL A 2 12.31 6.15 -0.64
N GLU A 3 13.00 5.03 -0.78
CA GLU A 3 13.60 4.61 -2.03
C GLU A 3 12.70 3.62 -2.76
N LEU A 4 12.49 3.85 -4.04
CA LEU A 4 11.64 3.05 -4.92
C LEU A 4 12.49 2.50 -6.07
N GLY A 5 12.42 1.20 -6.28
CA GLY A 5 13.19 0.52 -7.31
C GLY A 5 12.96 -0.99 -7.33
N PRO A 6 13.61 -1.73 -8.22
CA PRO A 6 13.51 -3.18 -8.24
C PRO A 6 14.15 -3.80 -7.00
N GLY A 7 13.58 -4.91 -6.52
CA GLY A 7 14.04 -5.63 -5.33
C GLY A 7 13.20 -5.37 -4.07
N LEU A 8 12.13 -4.59 -4.15
CA LEU A 8 11.23 -4.32 -3.02
C LEU A 8 10.25 -5.47 -2.74
N LEU A 9 9.85 -6.23 -3.76
CA LEU A 9 8.98 -7.39 -3.57
C LEU A 9 9.65 -8.46 -2.71
N THR A 10 8.88 -9.20 -1.97
CA THR A 10 9.32 -10.22 -1.01
C THR A 10 10.04 -9.70 0.24
N GLN A 11 10.19 -8.40 0.38
CA GLN A 11 10.89 -7.77 1.49
C GLN A 11 9.97 -7.44 2.67
N VAL A 12 10.57 -7.36 3.84
CA VAL A 12 9.93 -6.91 5.07
C VAL A 12 10.69 -5.69 5.58
N PHE A 13 9.99 -4.56 5.66
CA PHE A 13 10.56 -3.29 6.10
C PHE A 13 9.93 -2.83 7.40
N ASP A 14 10.61 -1.93 8.10
CA ASP A 14 9.99 -1.09 9.14
C ASP A 14 9.34 0.17 8.50
N GLY A 15 8.75 1.04 9.32
CA GLY A 15 8.11 2.26 8.83
C GLY A 15 9.07 3.29 8.21
N LEU A 16 10.36 3.18 8.48
CA LEU A 16 11.43 4.00 7.89
C LEU A 16 12.12 3.31 6.71
N GLN A 17 11.56 2.19 6.26
CA GLN A 17 12.06 1.38 5.14
C GLN A 17 13.41 0.68 5.43
N ASN A 18 13.74 0.38 6.68
CA ASN A 18 14.87 -0.49 6.98
C ASN A 18 14.48 -1.95 6.74
N PRO A 19 15.27 -2.75 6.01
CA PRO A 19 15.00 -4.18 5.86
C PRO A 19 15.18 -4.88 7.23
N LEU A 20 14.11 -5.45 7.76
CA LEU A 20 14.12 -6.03 9.11
C LEU A 20 15.02 -7.26 9.26
N PRO A 21 15.10 -8.20 8.31
CA PRO A 21 16.04 -9.32 8.41
C PRO A 21 17.50 -8.85 8.54
N ASP A 22 17.93 -7.95 7.68
CA ASP A 22 19.30 -7.43 7.68
C ASP A 22 19.59 -6.60 8.93
N LEU A 23 18.60 -5.86 9.40
CA LEU A 23 18.69 -5.11 10.65
C LEU A 23 18.85 -6.03 11.87
N ALA A 24 18.16 -7.16 11.88
CA ALA A 24 18.28 -8.18 12.93
C ALA A 24 19.66 -8.86 12.93
N GLU A 25 20.24 -9.11 11.76
CA GLU A 25 21.59 -9.65 11.64
C GLU A 25 22.66 -8.67 12.16
N GLN A 26 22.50 -7.39 11.87
CA GLN A 26 23.46 -6.36 12.27
C GLN A 26 23.37 -5.99 13.75
N CYS A 27 22.16 -5.78 14.28
CA CYS A 27 21.94 -5.27 15.64
C CYS A 27 21.65 -6.37 16.68
N GLY A 28 21.35 -7.61 16.25
CA GLY A 28 20.93 -8.68 17.16
C GLY A 28 19.56 -8.39 17.81
N PHE A 29 19.43 -8.66 19.09
CA PHE A 29 18.15 -8.50 19.83
C PHE A 29 17.78 -7.05 20.15
N PHE A 30 18.72 -6.11 20.09
CA PHE A 30 18.51 -4.72 20.46
C PHE A 30 18.84 -3.81 19.28
N LEU A 31 17.88 -2.97 18.90
CA LEU A 31 18.09 -1.96 17.87
C LEU A 31 19.02 -0.87 18.37
N GLU A 32 20.11 -0.65 17.66
CA GLU A 32 21.03 0.46 17.90
C GLU A 32 20.48 1.76 17.31
N ARG A 33 20.75 2.89 17.97
CA ARG A 33 20.33 4.19 17.47
C ARG A 33 21.17 4.63 16.29
N GLY A 34 20.51 5.18 15.26
CA GLY A 34 21.20 5.76 14.11
C GLY A 34 21.65 4.75 13.05
N VAL A 35 21.21 3.50 13.13
CA VAL A 35 21.45 2.50 12.09
C VAL A 35 20.38 2.64 11.02
N TYR A 36 20.81 2.94 9.80
CA TYR A 36 19.96 2.95 8.60
C TYR A 36 20.58 2.03 7.57
N LEU A 37 19.80 1.09 7.08
CA LEU A 37 20.20 0.15 6.06
C LEU A 37 19.62 0.53 4.72
N ASP A 38 20.30 0.17 3.64
CA ASP A 38 19.80 0.38 2.30
C ASP A 38 18.59 -0.54 2.05
N PRO A 39 17.40 0.01 1.72
CA PRO A 39 16.21 -0.79 1.51
C PRO A 39 16.22 -1.58 0.21
N ILE A 40 17.02 -1.15 -0.76
CA ILE A 40 17.12 -1.80 -2.07
C ILE A 40 18.39 -2.64 -2.12
N PRO A 41 18.26 -3.96 -2.38
CA PRO A 41 19.42 -4.86 -2.46
C PRO A 41 20.41 -4.42 -3.54
N ASP A 42 21.69 -4.46 -3.21
CA ASP A 42 22.76 -4.22 -4.17
C ASP A 42 22.93 -5.44 -5.07
N ARG A 43 22.28 -5.39 -6.23
CA ARG A 43 22.38 -6.46 -7.23
C ARG A 43 22.22 -5.90 -8.63
N ASP A 44 22.66 -6.71 -9.61
CA ASP A 44 22.53 -6.38 -11.01
C ASP A 44 21.19 -6.86 -11.57
N TRP A 45 20.63 -6.05 -12.49
CA TRP A 45 19.38 -6.34 -13.17
C TRP A 45 19.56 -6.23 -14.69
N GLU A 46 18.85 -7.06 -15.42
CA GLU A 46 18.80 -7.01 -16.88
C GLU A 46 17.90 -5.87 -17.33
N PHE A 47 18.52 -4.76 -17.69
CA PHE A 47 17.81 -3.58 -18.19
C PHE A 47 17.53 -3.67 -19.68
N THR A 48 16.30 -3.36 -20.07
CA THR A 48 15.87 -3.22 -21.45
C THR A 48 15.31 -1.82 -21.64
N PRO A 49 15.95 -0.95 -22.47
CA PRO A 49 15.46 0.41 -22.70
C PRO A 49 14.14 0.41 -23.47
N SER A 50 13.28 1.38 -23.19
CA SER A 50 12.02 1.61 -23.89
C SER A 50 11.95 2.95 -24.59
N VAL A 51 12.95 3.81 -24.41
CA VAL A 51 13.07 5.12 -25.05
C VAL A 51 14.42 5.23 -25.78
N ALA A 52 14.50 6.14 -26.74
CA ALA A 52 15.70 6.43 -27.50
C ALA A 52 16.27 7.82 -27.16
N VAL A 53 17.51 8.07 -27.55
CA VAL A 53 18.13 9.41 -27.45
C VAL A 53 17.33 10.40 -28.26
N GLY A 54 16.99 11.53 -27.65
CA GLY A 54 16.16 12.59 -28.24
C GLY A 54 14.68 12.51 -27.93
N ASP A 55 14.22 11.41 -27.33
CA ASP A 55 12.82 11.30 -26.89
C ASP A 55 12.53 12.27 -25.74
N SER A 56 11.35 12.88 -25.76
CA SER A 56 10.85 13.71 -24.68
C SER A 56 10.34 12.84 -23.54
N VAL A 57 10.67 13.18 -22.31
CA VAL A 57 10.25 12.48 -21.10
C VAL A 57 9.77 13.45 -20.03
N GLU A 58 8.80 13.01 -19.26
CA GLU A 58 8.26 13.72 -18.12
C GLU A 58 8.30 12.85 -16.85
N ALA A 59 7.99 13.47 -15.71
CA ALA A 59 7.90 12.74 -14.44
C ALA A 59 6.96 11.53 -14.55
N GLY A 60 7.41 10.37 -14.12
CA GLY A 60 6.65 9.12 -14.14
C GLY A 60 6.67 8.34 -15.45
N ASP A 61 7.30 8.86 -16.50
CA ASP A 61 7.44 8.13 -17.76
C ASP A 61 8.40 6.95 -17.60
N SER A 62 8.09 5.82 -18.26
CA SER A 62 8.97 4.65 -18.28
C SER A 62 10.12 4.89 -19.25
N ILE A 63 11.34 4.66 -18.78
CA ILE A 63 12.57 4.71 -19.61
C ILE A 63 13.08 3.32 -19.99
N GLY A 64 12.57 2.30 -19.36
CA GLY A 64 12.96 0.91 -19.58
C GLY A 64 12.32 -0.01 -18.59
N SER A 65 12.75 -1.25 -18.57
CA SER A 65 12.22 -2.27 -17.66
C SER A 65 13.26 -3.31 -17.29
N VAL A 66 13.02 -3.96 -16.15
CA VAL A 66 13.77 -5.11 -15.68
C VAL A 66 12.79 -6.24 -15.30
N PRO A 67 13.15 -7.52 -15.48
CA PRO A 67 12.33 -8.62 -15.01
C PRO A 67 12.48 -8.76 -13.49
N GLU A 68 11.37 -8.76 -12.76
CA GLU A 68 11.33 -9.00 -11.31
C GLU A 68 10.26 -10.06 -10.99
N GLY A 69 10.69 -11.29 -10.75
CA GLY A 69 9.78 -12.37 -10.45
C GLY A 69 8.71 -12.58 -11.52
N LEU A 70 7.45 -12.37 -11.17
CA LEU A 70 6.28 -12.50 -12.05
C LEU A 70 6.00 -11.23 -12.86
N PHE A 71 6.65 -10.11 -12.55
CA PHE A 71 6.34 -8.80 -13.06
C PHE A 71 7.45 -8.24 -13.93
N LYS A 72 7.05 -7.43 -14.89
CA LYS A 72 7.91 -6.53 -15.62
C LYS A 72 7.97 -5.22 -14.83
N HIS A 73 9.09 -5.01 -14.11
CA HIS A 73 9.29 -3.81 -13.31
C HIS A 73 9.70 -2.66 -14.23
N GLU A 74 8.89 -1.63 -14.29
CA GLU A 74 9.17 -0.44 -15.11
C GLU A 74 10.10 0.50 -14.36
N ILE A 75 11.17 0.94 -15.03
CA ILE A 75 12.07 1.97 -14.52
C ILE A 75 11.56 3.31 -15.01
N MET A 76 11.26 4.19 -14.07
CA MET A 76 10.55 5.44 -14.35
C MET A 76 11.40 6.66 -14.04
N VAL A 77 11.08 7.77 -14.71
CA VAL A 77 11.61 9.08 -14.37
C VAL A 77 11.10 9.49 -12.98
N PRO A 78 11.94 10.10 -12.11
CA PRO A 78 11.51 10.51 -10.78
C PRO A 78 10.24 11.34 -10.80
N PHE A 79 9.30 11.02 -9.89
CA PHE A 79 8.00 11.69 -9.81
C PHE A 79 8.08 13.13 -9.34
N THR A 80 9.19 13.52 -8.75
CA THR A 80 9.46 14.88 -8.28
C THR A 80 10.06 15.80 -9.35
N LEU A 81 10.34 15.26 -10.54
CA LEU A 81 10.88 16.05 -11.64
C LEU A 81 9.89 17.15 -12.06
N LYS A 82 10.37 18.37 -12.14
CA LYS A 82 9.58 19.53 -12.57
C LYS A 82 9.91 19.91 -14.00
N GLY A 83 8.90 20.36 -14.73
CA GLY A 83 9.01 20.77 -16.13
C GLY A 83 8.73 19.60 -17.09
N SER A 84 8.34 19.96 -18.31
CA SER A 84 8.00 19.05 -19.41
C SER A 84 8.98 19.12 -20.58
N ASP A 85 10.07 19.86 -20.42
CA ASP A 85 11.05 20.13 -21.48
C ASP A 85 12.32 19.24 -21.38
N TRP A 86 12.16 18.07 -20.77
CA TRP A 86 13.24 17.10 -20.62
C TRP A 86 13.31 16.15 -21.81
N THR A 87 14.54 15.90 -22.27
CA THR A 87 14.83 14.97 -23.36
C THR A 87 15.92 13.99 -22.95
N VAL A 88 15.88 12.79 -23.50
CA VAL A 88 16.90 11.76 -23.27
C VAL A 88 18.18 12.17 -24.00
N LYS A 89 19.25 12.46 -23.24
CA LYS A 89 20.58 12.75 -23.76
C LYS A 89 21.38 11.49 -24.06
N SER A 90 21.31 10.52 -23.16
CA SER A 90 21.94 9.20 -23.31
C SER A 90 21.17 8.15 -22.54
N ILE A 91 21.18 6.92 -23.03
CA ILE A 91 20.57 5.78 -22.38
C ILE A 91 21.44 4.55 -22.64
N LYS A 92 21.56 3.69 -21.63
CA LYS A 92 22.28 2.43 -21.75
C LYS A 92 21.53 1.46 -22.66
N GLU A 93 22.28 0.67 -23.40
CA GLU A 93 21.74 -0.43 -24.21
C GLU A 93 21.26 -1.58 -23.31
N LYS A 94 20.55 -2.54 -23.92
CA LYS A 94 20.13 -3.76 -23.20
C LYS A 94 21.35 -4.49 -22.62
N GLY A 95 21.33 -4.71 -21.32
CA GLY A 95 22.42 -5.37 -20.61
C GLY A 95 22.19 -5.44 -19.10
N SER A 96 23.13 -6.08 -18.41
CA SER A 96 23.09 -6.19 -16.95
C SER A 96 23.83 -5.01 -16.32
N TYR A 97 23.14 -4.32 -15.43
CA TYR A 97 23.66 -3.14 -14.72
C TYR A 97 23.29 -3.21 -13.25
N ASN A 98 24.15 -2.64 -12.42
CA ASN A 98 23.87 -2.49 -11.00
C ASN A 98 22.67 -1.56 -10.80
N VAL A 99 21.86 -1.83 -9.80
CA VAL A 99 20.62 -1.09 -9.48
C VAL A 99 20.87 0.41 -9.26
N ARG A 100 22.04 0.80 -8.78
CA ARG A 100 22.42 2.20 -8.54
C ARG A 100 23.27 2.82 -9.64
N ALA A 101 23.61 2.06 -10.67
CA ALA A 101 24.35 2.61 -11.81
C ALA A 101 23.50 3.60 -12.61
N THR A 102 24.12 4.64 -13.13
CA THR A 102 23.46 5.57 -14.06
C THR A 102 23.13 4.86 -15.36
N ILE A 103 21.84 4.76 -15.69
CA ILE A 103 21.33 4.09 -16.90
C ILE A 103 20.85 5.07 -17.96
N CYS A 104 20.48 6.26 -17.54
CA CYS A 104 19.96 7.30 -18.46
C CYS A 104 20.41 8.68 -17.97
N VAL A 105 20.68 9.57 -18.90
CA VAL A 105 20.89 10.99 -18.63
C VAL A 105 19.86 11.78 -19.40
N ILE A 106 19.15 12.66 -18.73
CA ILE A 106 18.17 13.57 -19.32
C ILE A 106 18.68 15.01 -19.21
N ALA A 107 18.34 15.83 -20.19
CA ALA A 107 18.67 17.25 -20.20
C ALA A 107 17.45 18.10 -20.56
N ASN A 108 17.36 19.30 -19.99
CA ASN A 108 16.33 20.26 -20.30
C ASN A 108 16.83 21.35 -21.27
N SER A 109 15.92 22.21 -21.72
CA SER A 109 16.21 23.33 -22.60
C SER A 109 17.18 24.38 -22.02
N LYS A 110 17.37 24.37 -20.69
CA LYS A 110 18.29 25.27 -19.95
C LYS A 110 19.69 24.71 -19.83
N GLY A 111 19.92 23.47 -20.31
CA GLY A 111 21.21 22.80 -20.21
C GLY A 111 21.44 22.12 -18.86
N GLU A 112 20.43 22.00 -18.01
CA GLU A 112 20.52 21.21 -16.78
C GLU A 112 20.46 19.72 -17.14
N GLU A 113 21.36 18.94 -16.58
CA GLU A 113 21.42 17.48 -16.77
C GLU A 113 21.09 16.75 -15.47
N LYS A 114 20.39 15.63 -15.60
CA LYS A 114 20.13 14.72 -14.48
C LYS A 114 20.48 13.29 -14.86
N GLU A 115 21.21 12.65 -14.00
CA GLU A 115 21.51 11.22 -14.10
C GLU A 115 20.40 10.42 -13.44
N LEU A 116 19.90 9.42 -14.13
CA LEU A 116 18.86 8.53 -13.65
C LEU A 116 19.42 7.14 -13.45
N SER A 117 19.11 6.54 -12.30
CA SER A 117 19.36 5.14 -11.98
C SER A 117 18.04 4.38 -11.92
N MET A 118 18.09 3.09 -11.58
CA MET A 118 16.88 2.29 -11.35
C MET A 118 16.17 2.65 -10.03
N VAL A 119 16.80 3.48 -9.17
CA VAL A 119 16.27 3.86 -7.86
C VAL A 119 15.81 5.31 -7.88
N ILE A 120 14.62 5.55 -7.32
CA ILE A 120 14.02 6.87 -7.17
C ILE A 120 13.85 7.18 -5.69
N SER A 121 14.09 8.42 -5.28
CA SER A 121 13.73 8.90 -3.94
C SER A 121 12.40 9.65 -4.00
N GLN A 122 11.42 9.26 -3.17
CA GLN A 122 10.08 9.85 -3.13
C GLN A 122 9.72 10.30 -1.73
N PRO A 123 9.26 11.56 -1.54
CA PRO A 123 8.70 12.01 -0.28
C PRO A 123 7.41 11.25 0.06
N ILE A 124 7.31 10.69 1.27
CA ILE A 124 6.18 9.81 1.67
C ILE A 124 4.85 10.54 1.87
N LYS A 125 4.90 11.82 2.23
CA LYS A 125 3.69 12.64 2.46
C LYS A 125 3.16 13.31 1.19
N GLN A 126 3.83 13.13 0.05
CA GLN A 126 3.40 13.66 -1.24
C GLN A 126 2.81 12.55 -2.11
N ALA A 127 1.56 12.73 -2.51
CA ALA A 127 0.92 11.80 -3.43
C ALA A 127 1.58 11.84 -4.82
N VAL A 128 1.74 10.68 -5.44
CA VAL A 128 2.21 10.56 -6.82
C VAL A 128 1.07 10.91 -7.77
N LYS A 129 1.23 11.98 -8.55
CA LYS A 129 0.22 12.50 -9.48
C LYS A 129 0.70 12.51 -10.94
N CYS A 130 1.51 11.54 -11.32
CA CYS A 130 2.10 11.42 -12.65
C CYS A 130 1.23 10.58 -13.60
N TYR A 131 -0.07 10.74 -13.54
CA TYR A 131 -1.05 10.06 -14.38
C TYR A 131 -1.80 11.08 -15.26
N ASP A 132 -2.44 10.58 -16.32
CA ASP A 132 -3.22 11.40 -17.22
C ASP A 132 -4.59 11.76 -16.62
N GLU A 133 -5.32 10.75 -16.18
CA GLU A 133 -6.67 10.89 -15.64
C GLU A 133 -6.93 10.00 -14.45
N ARG A 134 -7.66 10.52 -13.46
CA ARG A 134 -8.19 9.72 -12.36
C ARG A 134 -9.56 9.18 -12.76
N LEU A 135 -9.68 7.86 -12.82
CA LEU A 135 -10.89 7.17 -13.21
C LEU A 135 -11.82 6.95 -12.01
N ARG A 136 -13.10 6.82 -12.30
CA ARG A 136 -14.08 6.39 -11.31
C ARG A 136 -13.90 4.89 -11.05
N PRO A 137 -13.92 4.43 -9.80
CA PRO A 137 -13.92 2.99 -9.50
C PRO A 137 -15.21 2.35 -10.00
N ASP A 138 -15.11 1.48 -10.99
CA ASP A 138 -16.23 0.80 -11.66
C ASP A 138 -16.09 -0.73 -11.71
N GLU A 139 -14.90 -1.25 -11.42
CA GLU A 139 -14.63 -2.68 -11.39
C GLU A 139 -14.62 -3.21 -9.95
N PRO A 140 -15.26 -4.36 -9.66
CA PRO A 140 -15.22 -4.96 -8.35
C PRO A 140 -13.82 -5.52 -8.05
N LEU A 141 -13.36 -5.33 -6.81
CA LEU A 141 -12.27 -6.10 -6.25
C LEU A 141 -12.86 -7.42 -5.71
N VAL A 142 -12.66 -8.49 -6.44
CA VAL A 142 -13.16 -9.80 -6.04
C VAL A 142 -12.27 -10.36 -4.93
N THR A 143 -12.85 -10.57 -3.74
CA THR A 143 -12.16 -11.10 -2.56
C THR A 143 -12.34 -12.61 -2.39
N GLN A 144 -13.21 -13.21 -3.16
CA GLN A 144 -13.70 -14.62 -3.04
C GLN A 144 -14.40 -14.91 -1.71
N LEU A 145 -14.71 -13.89 -0.93
CA LEU A 145 -15.60 -13.98 0.23
C LEU A 145 -17.02 -13.64 -0.19
N ARG A 146 -17.92 -14.63 -0.21
CA ARG A 146 -19.28 -14.48 -0.73
C ARG A 146 -20.05 -13.32 -0.11
N CYS A 147 -19.94 -13.15 1.24
CA CYS A 147 -20.65 -12.07 1.94
C CYS A 147 -20.12 -10.69 1.56
N VAL A 148 -18.81 -10.55 1.29
CA VAL A 148 -18.22 -9.29 0.85
C VAL A 148 -18.60 -9.03 -0.60
N ASP A 149 -18.31 -9.95 -1.49
CA ASP A 149 -18.46 -9.74 -2.93
C ASP A 149 -19.93 -9.56 -3.34
N ALA A 150 -20.87 -10.27 -2.67
CA ALA A 150 -22.29 -10.21 -3.02
C ALA A 150 -23.04 -9.05 -2.36
N PHE A 151 -22.73 -8.70 -1.12
CA PHE A 151 -23.51 -7.73 -0.34
C PHE A 151 -22.77 -6.44 0.01
N LEU A 152 -21.45 -6.51 0.11
CA LEU A 152 -20.59 -5.43 0.58
C LEU A 152 -19.39 -5.23 -0.36
N PRO A 153 -19.62 -5.08 -1.68
CA PRO A 153 -18.53 -5.05 -2.65
C PRO A 153 -17.58 -3.90 -2.41
N VAL A 154 -16.31 -4.13 -2.73
CA VAL A 154 -15.26 -3.11 -2.80
C VAL A 154 -14.86 -2.96 -4.25
N ALA A 155 -14.70 -1.73 -4.71
CA ALA A 155 -14.21 -1.46 -6.05
C ALA A 155 -12.68 -1.37 -6.09
N LYS A 156 -12.08 -1.79 -7.20
CA LYS A 156 -10.66 -1.53 -7.47
C LYS A 156 -10.40 -0.02 -7.51
N GLY A 157 -9.45 0.44 -6.72
CA GLY A 157 -9.20 1.87 -6.53
C GLY A 157 -10.12 2.53 -5.50
N GLY A 158 -10.95 1.76 -4.82
CA GLY A 158 -11.79 2.23 -3.72
C GLY A 158 -11.13 2.13 -2.36
N THR A 159 -11.92 2.39 -1.33
CA THR A 159 -11.49 2.33 0.07
C THR A 159 -12.51 1.55 0.89
N PHE A 160 -12.03 0.80 1.86
CA PHE A 160 -12.89 0.11 2.82
C PHE A 160 -12.27 0.09 4.21
N CYS A 161 -13.10 -0.11 5.20
CA CYS A 161 -12.69 -0.20 6.59
C CYS A 161 -13.27 -1.45 7.22
N VAL A 162 -12.46 -2.13 8.03
CA VAL A 162 -12.88 -3.30 8.82
C VAL A 162 -12.76 -2.93 10.30
N PRO A 163 -13.76 -2.30 10.89
CA PRO A 163 -13.77 -2.02 12.31
C PRO A 163 -14.28 -3.24 13.09
N GLY A 164 -13.77 -3.42 14.27
CA GLY A 164 -14.24 -4.48 15.15
C GLY A 164 -13.47 -4.52 16.46
N PRO A 165 -14.08 -5.10 17.49
CA PRO A 165 -13.42 -5.29 18.77
C PRO A 165 -12.21 -6.21 18.65
N PHE A 166 -11.37 -6.20 19.67
CA PHE A 166 -10.23 -7.12 19.74
C PHE A 166 -10.70 -8.59 19.71
N GLY A 167 -10.04 -9.40 18.91
CA GLY A 167 -10.36 -10.82 18.78
C GLY A 167 -11.53 -11.14 17.83
N ALA A 168 -12.13 -10.14 17.17
CA ALA A 168 -13.22 -10.35 16.22
C ALA A 168 -12.80 -10.92 14.86
N GLY A 169 -11.50 -11.15 14.63
CA GLY A 169 -10.98 -11.73 13.39
C GLY A 169 -10.65 -10.71 12.31
N LYS A 170 -10.33 -9.45 12.66
CA LYS A 170 -9.92 -8.41 11.69
C LYS A 170 -8.73 -8.85 10.85
N THR A 171 -7.65 -9.24 11.49
CA THR A 171 -6.41 -9.66 10.85
C THR A 171 -6.63 -10.89 9.96
N VAL A 172 -7.40 -11.87 10.44
CA VAL A 172 -7.74 -13.07 9.66
C VAL A 172 -8.52 -12.71 8.39
N LEU A 173 -9.49 -11.80 8.49
CA LEU A 173 -10.25 -11.32 7.33
C LEU A 173 -9.32 -10.64 6.31
N GLN A 174 -8.42 -9.77 6.77
CA GLN A 174 -7.45 -9.12 5.89
C GLN A 174 -6.48 -10.11 5.23
N HIS A 175 -6.01 -11.13 5.94
CA HIS A 175 -5.16 -12.18 5.36
C HIS A 175 -5.89 -12.97 4.28
N MET A 176 -7.18 -13.25 4.47
CA MET A 176 -7.99 -13.90 3.44
C MET A 176 -8.19 -13.00 2.21
N GLU A 177 -8.41 -11.71 2.41
CA GLU A 177 -8.50 -10.73 1.32
C GLU A 177 -7.16 -10.59 0.58
N ALA A 178 -6.03 -10.60 1.30
CA ALA A 178 -4.70 -10.59 0.70
C ALA A 178 -4.43 -11.83 -0.16
N LYS A 179 -4.79 -13.02 0.35
CA LYS A 179 -4.59 -14.29 -0.32
C LYS A 179 -5.46 -14.44 -1.57
N ASN A 180 -6.74 -14.17 -1.44
CA ASN A 180 -7.75 -14.48 -2.44
C ASN A 180 -8.13 -13.28 -3.31
N GLY A 181 -7.75 -12.07 -2.92
CA GLY A 181 -8.08 -10.86 -3.65
C GLY A 181 -7.50 -10.80 -5.06
N GLU A 182 -8.26 -10.29 -6.00
CA GLU A 182 -7.82 -10.06 -7.38
C GLU A 182 -6.94 -8.79 -7.46
N ALA A 183 -5.76 -8.84 -6.86
CA ALA A 183 -4.76 -7.80 -6.96
C ALA A 183 -3.45 -8.38 -7.49
N ASP A 184 -2.67 -7.57 -8.21
CA ASP A 184 -1.36 -7.98 -8.71
C ASP A 184 -0.33 -7.96 -7.59
N ILE A 185 -0.38 -6.94 -6.74
CA ILE A 185 0.52 -6.74 -5.61
C ILE A 185 -0.29 -6.47 -4.35
N VAL A 186 0.15 -7.07 -3.24
CA VAL A 186 -0.40 -6.84 -1.91
C VAL A 186 0.66 -6.17 -1.05
N ILE A 187 0.28 -5.11 -0.36
CA ILE A 187 1.12 -4.44 0.64
C ILE A 187 0.40 -4.53 1.98
N VAL A 188 1.06 -5.13 2.96
CA VAL A 188 0.54 -5.23 4.32
C VAL A 188 1.31 -4.27 5.21
N ALA A 189 0.59 -3.32 5.79
CA ALA A 189 1.14 -2.36 6.74
C ALA A 189 0.66 -2.69 8.15
N ALA A 190 1.51 -3.34 8.93
CA ALA A 190 1.28 -3.59 10.36
C ALA A 190 1.79 -2.38 11.17
N CYS A 191 0.86 -1.57 11.66
CA CYS A 191 1.16 -0.30 12.33
C CYS A 191 1.02 -0.43 13.84
N GLY A 192 2.12 -0.73 14.54
CA GLY A 192 2.12 -0.80 16.00
C GLY A 192 1.43 -2.04 16.58
N GLU A 193 1.38 -3.12 15.82
CA GLU A 193 0.79 -4.39 16.27
C GLU A 193 1.67 -5.09 17.31
N ARG A 194 1.11 -6.10 17.96
CA ARG A 194 1.84 -6.89 18.96
C ARG A 194 2.89 -7.75 18.27
N ALA A 195 4.05 -7.91 18.91
CA ALA A 195 5.13 -8.70 18.34
C ALA A 195 4.71 -10.14 17.95
N GLY A 196 3.79 -10.75 18.70
CA GLY A 196 3.25 -12.08 18.39
C GLY A 196 2.48 -12.12 17.07
N GLU A 197 1.61 -11.13 16.81
CA GLU A 197 0.83 -11.01 15.57
C GLU A 197 1.73 -10.76 14.37
N VAL A 198 2.75 -9.95 14.55
CA VAL A 198 3.77 -9.70 13.53
C VAL A 198 4.56 -10.96 13.16
N VAL A 199 4.99 -11.73 14.15
CA VAL A 199 5.70 -13.01 13.93
C VAL A 199 4.80 -14.00 13.20
N GLU A 200 3.50 -14.02 13.51
CA GLU A 200 2.51 -14.85 12.82
C GLU A 200 2.41 -14.49 11.34
N ILE A 201 2.26 -13.20 11.02
CA ILE A 201 2.25 -12.71 9.62
C ILE A 201 3.53 -13.15 8.89
N LEU A 202 4.70 -12.95 9.50
CA LEU A 202 5.99 -13.29 8.88
C LEU A 202 6.20 -14.79 8.66
N LYS A 203 5.53 -15.64 9.43
CA LYS A 203 5.57 -17.09 9.24
C LYS A 203 4.53 -17.59 8.25
N GLU A 204 3.31 -17.05 8.32
CA GLU A 204 2.19 -17.51 7.51
C GLU A 204 2.31 -17.10 6.04
N PHE A 205 2.68 -15.85 5.75
CA PHE A 205 2.70 -15.35 4.38
C PHE A 205 3.62 -16.13 3.43
N PRO A 206 4.83 -16.55 3.82
CA PRO A 206 5.66 -17.39 2.96
C PRO A 206 5.09 -18.79 2.71
N GLU A 207 4.29 -19.32 3.65
CA GLU A 207 3.66 -20.65 3.55
C GLU A 207 2.34 -20.62 2.78
N LEU A 208 1.70 -19.44 2.65
CA LEU A 208 0.47 -19.31 1.87
C LEU A 208 0.76 -19.44 0.38
N GLU A 209 0.00 -20.29 -0.29
CA GLU A 209 0.03 -20.40 -1.73
C GLU A 209 -0.89 -19.35 -2.37
N ASP A 210 -0.39 -18.68 -3.40
CA ASP A 210 -1.18 -17.80 -4.23
C ASP A 210 -2.10 -18.66 -5.14
N PRO A 211 -3.42 -18.54 -5.03
CA PRO A 211 -4.36 -19.32 -5.82
C PRO A 211 -4.21 -19.14 -7.34
N LYS A 212 -3.63 -18.01 -7.76
CA LYS A 212 -3.46 -17.67 -9.18
C LYS A 212 -2.23 -18.33 -9.80
N THR A 213 -1.13 -18.37 -9.05
CA THR A 213 0.19 -18.80 -9.58
C THR A 213 0.66 -20.14 -9.03
N GLY A 214 0.07 -20.63 -7.95
CA GLY A 214 0.52 -21.80 -7.20
C GLY A 214 1.89 -21.64 -6.51
N ARG A 215 2.37 -20.39 -6.45
CA ARG A 215 3.64 -20.02 -5.79
C ARG A 215 3.35 -19.38 -4.43
N SER A 216 4.40 -19.11 -3.66
CA SER A 216 4.23 -18.39 -2.40
C SER A 216 3.59 -17.02 -2.62
N LEU A 217 2.61 -16.67 -1.77
CA LEU A 217 1.97 -15.36 -1.77
C LEU A 217 3.00 -14.23 -1.53
N MET A 218 4.08 -14.51 -0.81
CA MET A 218 5.14 -13.56 -0.53
C MET A 218 5.84 -13.03 -1.80
N GLU A 219 5.82 -13.76 -2.91
CA GLU A 219 6.42 -13.31 -4.17
C GLU A 219 5.78 -12.05 -4.76
N ARG A 220 4.52 -11.76 -4.39
CA ARG A 220 3.79 -10.56 -4.79
C ARG A 220 3.43 -9.64 -3.61
N THR A 221 4.09 -9.83 -2.47
CA THR A 221 3.76 -9.12 -1.23
C THR A 221 4.95 -8.32 -0.72
N ILE A 222 4.66 -7.13 -0.18
CA ILE A 222 5.58 -6.31 0.60
C ILE A 222 4.96 -6.13 1.97
N ILE A 223 5.75 -6.33 3.03
CA ILE A 223 5.29 -6.15 4.41
C ILE A 223 6.02 -4.97 5.04
N ILE A 224 5.27 -3.99 5.51
CA ILE A 224 5.74 -2.91 6.36
C ILE A 224 5.33 -3.26 7.79
N CYS A 225 6.31 -3.49 8.64
CA CYS A 225 6.08 -4.11 9.93
C CYS A 225 6.61 -3.24 11.06
N ASN A 226 5.70 -2.75 11.90
CA ASN A 226 6.05 -2.03 13.11
C ASN A 226 5.34 -2.66 14.32
N THR A 227 6.13 -2.97 15.35
CA THR A 227 5.58 -3.37 16.63
C THR A 227 5.28 -2.16 17.50
N SER A 228 4.46 -2.35 18.53
CA SER A 228 4.14 -1.30 19.50
C SER A 228 5.36 -0.78 20.29
N SER A 229 6.44 -1.55 20.34
CA SER A 229 7.71 -1.18 21.00
C SER A 229 8.68 -0.41 20.11
N MET A 230 8.44 -0.34 18.81
CA MET A 230 9.28 0.40 17.87
C MET A 230 9.15 1.93 18.04
N PRO A 231 10.14 2.72 17.56
CA PRO A 231 10.09 4.18 17.66
C PRO A 231 8.81 4.78 17.08
N VAL A 232 8.30 5.83 17.74
CA VAL A 232 7.06 6.53 17.34
C VAL A 232 7.14 7.05 15.90
N ALA A 233 8.30 7.58 15.50
CA ALA A 233 8.53 8.09 14.15
C ALA A 233 8.36 7.00 13.08
N ALA A 234 8.82 5.77 13.34
CA ALA A 234 8.64 4.65 12.44
C ALA A 234 7.17 4.22 12.37
N ARG A 235 6.47 4.18 13.51
CA ARG A 235 5.04 3.86 13.55
C ARG A 235 4.19 4.92 12.82
N GLU A 236 4.48 6.20 13.00
CA GLU A 236 3.79 7.30 12.29
C GLU A 236 4.05 7.27 10.79
N ALA A 237 5.26 6.98 10.36
CA ALA A 237 5.64 6.92 8.96
C ALA A 237 5.11 5.68 8.22
N SER A 238 4.76 4.60 8.92
CA SER A 238 4.45 3.30 8.33
C SER A 238 3.35 3.32 7.27
N CYS A 239 2.24 4.00 7.54
CA CYS A 239 1.15 4.13 6.58
C CYS A 239 1.54 4.94 5.35
N TYR A 240 2.30 6.02 5.53
CA TYR A 240 2.78 6.83 4.41
C TYR A 240 3.77 6.07 3.55
N THR A 241 4.68 5.32 4.16
CA THR A 241 5.62 4.45 3.44
C THR A 241 4.87 3.41 2.61
N ALA A 242 3.91 2.72 3.22
CA ALA A 242 3.12 1.70 2.55
C ALA A 242 2.33 2.25 1.36
N VAL A 243 1.67 3.38 1.52
CA VAL A 243 0.87 3.97 0.42
C VAL A 243 1.74 4.54 -0.69
N THR A 244 2.94 5.02 -0.38
CA THR A 244 3.91 5.46 -1.39
C THR A 244 4.39 4.29 -2.23
N LEU A 245 4.69 3.15 -1.63
CA LEU A 245 5.01 1.92 -2.35
C LEU A 245 3.83 1.47 -3.22
N ALA A 246 2.61 1.55 -2.72
CA ALA A 246 1.41 1.20 -3.48
C ALA A 246 1.25 2.11 -4.72
N GLU A 247 1.44 3.41 -4.59
CA GLU A 247 1.38 4.35 -5.71
C GLU A 247 2.50 4.11 -6.74
N TYR A 248 3.67 3.70 -6.29
CA TYR A 248 4.78 3.34 -7.18
C TYR A 248 4.40 2.19 -8.12
N TYR A 249 3.84 1.11 -7.61
CA TYR A 249 3.39 -0.01 -8.43
C TYR A 249 2.15 0.30 -9.25
N ARG A 250 1.24 1.14 -8.77
CA ARG A 250 0.13 1.66 -9.55
C ARG A 250 0.62 2.39 -10.81
N GLN A 251 1.71 3.13 -10.68
CA GLN A 251 2.31 3.87 -11.79
C GLN A 251 2.91 2.96 -12.88
N MET A 252 3.06 1.69 -12.61
CA MET A 252 3.41 0.65 -13.60
C MET A 252 2.18 0.04 -14.30
N GLY A 253 0.97 0.44 -13.94
CA GLY A 253 -0.27 -0.13 -14.46
C GLY A 253 -0.72 -1.41 -13.73
N LEU A 254 -0.28 -1.62 -12.49
CA LEU A 254 -0.66 -2.76 -11.66
C LEU A 254 -1.80 -2.42 -10.70
N ASP A 255 -2.60 -3.42 -10.36
CA ASP A 255 -3.62 -3.32 -9.32
C ASP A 255 -2.99 -3.68 -7.98
N VAL A 256 -2.99 -2.74 -7.05
CA VAL A 256 -2.38 -2.89 -5.72
C VAL A 256 -3.47 -2.90 -4.65
N LEU A 257 -3.40 -3.86 -3.75
CA LEU A 257 -4.20 -3.90 -2.53
C LEU A 257 -3.32 -3.56 -1.33
N LEU A 258 -3.60 -2.44 -0.68
CA LEU A 258 -2.94 -2.02 0.55
C LEU A 258 -3.86 -2.33 1.75
N LEU A 259 -3.35 -3.12 2.68
CA LEU A 259 -4.02 -3.48 3.92
C LEU A 259 -3.28 -2.87 5.10
N ALA A 260 -3.92 -1.95 5.81
CA ALA A 260 -3.34 -1.29 6.99
C ALA A 260 -3.96 -1.86 8.28
N ASP A 261 -3.17 -2.54 9.08
CA ASP A 261 -3.56 -3.12 10.36
C ASP A 261 -2.65 -2.60 11.49
N SER A 262 -3.11 -1.78 12.42
CA SER A 262 -4.42 -1.11 12.48
C SER A 262 -4.24 0.39 12.40
N THR A 263 -5.14 1.08 11.75
CA THR A 263 -5.08 2.56 11.65
C THR A 263 -5.30 3.24 13.00
N SER A 264 -5.94 2.58 13.96
CA SER A 264 -6.03 3.06 15.35
C SER A 264 -4.65 3.18 16.02
N ARG A 265 -3.75 2.24 15.76
CA ARG A 265 -2.37 2.27 16.27
C ARG A 265 -1.56 3.38 15.61
N TRP A 266 -1.79 3.61 14.32
CA TRP A 266 -1.22 4.75 13.60
C TRP A 266 -1.69 6.08 14.19
N ALA A 267 -2.98 6.21 14.49
CA ALA A 267 -3.52 7.39 15.16
C ALA A 267 -2.93 7.60 16.57
N GLN A 268 -2.69 6.53 17.33
CA GLN A 268 -1.96 6.60 18.60
C GLN A 268 -0.55 7.14 18.42
N ALA A 269 0.18 6.73 17.38
CA ALA A 269 1.51 7.27 17.09
C ALA A 269 1.45 8.78 16.77
N MET A 270 0.44 9.24 16.03
CA MET A 270 0.21 10.67 15.81
C MET A 270 -0.05 11.42 17.11
N ARG A 271 -0.86 10.86 18.01
CA ARG A 271 -1.13 11.44 19.33
C ARG A 271 0.13 11.56 20.17
N GLU A 272 0.97 10.53 20.23
CA GLU A 272 2.25 10.57 20.93
C GLU A 272 3.21 11.60 20.34
N MET A 273 3.26 11.72 19.03
CA MET A 273 4.11 12.72 18.35
C MET A 273 3.63 14.14 18.64
N SER A 274 2.34 14.40 18.49
CA SER A 274 1.71 15.68 18.80
C SER A 274 1.94 16.10 20.26
N GLY A 275 1.79 15.16 21.19
CA GLY A 275 2.07 15.42 22.61
C GLY A 275 3.53 15.78 22.89
N ARG A 276 4.47 15.15 22.19
CA ARG A 276 5.92 15.49 22.32
C ARG A 276 6.29 16.83 21.70
N LEU A 277 5.52 17.27 20.71
CA LEU A 277 5.67 18.57 20.05
C LEU A 277 4.88 19.70 20.77
N GLU A 278 4.22 19.35 21.87
CA GLU A 278 3.40 20.29 22.68
C GLU A 278 2.32 21.00 21.85
N GLU A 279 1.76 20.31 20.84
CA GLU A 279 0.65 20.80 20.04
C GLU A 279 -0.64 20.83 20.87
N ILE A 280 -1.55 21.75 20.54
CA ILE A 280 -2.83 21.86 21.23
C ILE A 280 -3.66 20.60 20.95
N PRO A 281 -4.05 19.84 21.98
CA PRO A 281 -4.79 18.61 21.78
C PRO A 281 -6.25 18.90 21.36
N GLY A 282 -6.74 18.06 20.46
CA GLY A 282 -8.15 17.98 20.11
C GLY A 282 -8.92 16.96 20.98
N GLU A 283 -9.97 16.39 20.43
CA GLU A 283 -10.80 15.38 21.08
C GLU A 283 -9.98 14.13 21.45
N GLU A 284 -10.17 13.59 22.64
CA GLU A 284 -9.42 12.46 23.21
C GLU A 284 -7.89 12.62 23.14
N ALA A 285 -7.39 13.84 23.19
CA ALA A 285 -5.96 14.17 23.07
C ALA A 285 -5.33 13.81 21.70
N PHE A 286 -6.11 13.54 20.69
CA PHE A 286 -5.62 13.44 19.32
C PHE A 286 -5.27 14.83 18.75
N PRO A 287 -4.36 14.91 17.77
CA PRO A 287 -4.09 16.18 17.11
C PRO A 287 -5.33 16.69 16.37
N ALA A 288 -5.50 18.01 16.31
CA ALA A 288 -6.65 18.64 15.64
C ALA A 288 -6.73 18.28 14.14
N TYR A 289 -5.62 17.91 13.53
CA TYR A 289 -5.53 17.49 12.12
C TYR A 289 -5.73 15.98 11.90
N LEU A 290 -6.16 15.21 12.89
CA LEU A 290 -6.37 13.76 12.77
C LEU A 290 -7.30 13.42 11.60
N GLU A 291 -8.44 14.05 11.51
CA GLU A 291 -9.46 13.78 10.48
C GLU A 291 -8.91 14.07 9.07
N SER A 292 -8.25 15.21 8.88
CA SER A 292 -7.66 15.58 7.59
C SER A 292 -6.50 14.66 7.19
N THR A 293 -5.73 14.17 8.15
CA THR A 293 -4.63 13.24 7.90
C THR A 293 -5.15 11.86 7.47
N ILE A 294 -6.18 11.35 8.14
CA ILE A 294 -6.84 10.10 7.76
C ILE A 294 -7.47 10.22 6.37
N ALA A 295 -8.17 11.32 6.11
CA ALA A 295 -8.75 11.60 4.80
C ALA A 295 -7.69 11.63 3.70
N SER A 296 -6.58 12.33 3.91
CA SER A 296 -5.48 12.42 2.96
C SER A 296 -4.84 11.06 2.67
N PHE A 297 -4.75 10.19 3.66
CA PHE A 297 -4.25 8.83 3.48
C PHE A 297 -5.19 8.01 2.57
N TYR A 298 -6.48 7.98 2.86
CA TYR A 298 -7.44 7.22 2.06
C TYR A 298 -7.66 7.82 0.66
N GLU A 299 -7.54 9.13 0.50
CA GLU A 299 -7.65 9.79 -0.81
C GLU A 299 -6.52 9.44 -1.79
N ARG A 300 -5.42 8.88 -1.31
CA ARG A 300 -4.34 8.35 -2.15
C ARG A 300 -4.75 7.06 -2.87
N ALA A 301 -5.79 6.38 -2.42
CA ALA A 301 -6.40 5.30 -3.18
C ALA A 301 -7.07 5.84 -4.44
N GLY A 302 -7.01 5.09 -5.52
CA GLY A 302 -7.67 5.47 -6.76
C GLY A 302 -7.30 4.58 -7.93
N LYS A 303 -8.17 4.59 -8.95
CA LYS A 303 -7.96 4.00 -10.25
C LYS A 303 -7.53 5.12 -11.19
N VAL A 304 -6.43 4.94 -11.88
CA VAL A 304 -5.85 5.96 -12.75
C VAL A 304 -5.53 5.42 -14.12
N ARG A 305 -5.65 6.27 -15.15
CA ARG A 305 -5.11 6.03 -16.48
C ARG A 305 -3.78 6.74 -16.59
N LEU A 306 -2.75 5.97 -16.93
CA LEU A 306 -1.40 6.50 -17.15
C LEU A 306 -1.30 7.15 -18.54
N LYS A 307 -0.31 8.00 -18.75
CA LYS A 307 -0.05 8.66 -20.05
C LYS A 307 0.16 7.69 -21.20
N ASN A 308 0.65 6.46 -20.92
CA ASN A 308 0.80 5.39 -21.90
C ASN A 308 -0.48 4.58 -22.17
N GLY A 309 -1.60 4.97 -21.57
CA GLY A 309 -2.90 4.30 -21.71
C GLY A 309 -3.15 3.10 -20.79
N LYS A 310 -2.14 2.65 -20.04
CA LYS A 310 -2.33 1.59 -19.02
C LYS A 310 -3.18 2.10 -17.86
N VAL A 311 -3.91 1.21 -17.24
CA VAL A 311 -4.74 1.48 -16.07
C VAL A 311 -4.14 0.76 -14.87
N GLY A 312 -3.94 1.49 -13.79
CA GLY A 312 -3.51 0.95 -12.51
C GLY A 312 -4.43 1.41 -11.39
N SER A 313 -4.42 0.69 -10.26
CA SER A 313 -5.24 1.04 -9.11
C SER A 313 -4.55 0.80 -7.79
N VAL A 314 -4.90 1.60 -6.78
CA VAL A 314 -4.60 1.36 -5.37
C VAL A 314 -5.90 1.27 -4.62
N THR A 315 -6.17 0.12 -4.01
CA THR A 315 -7.29 -0.10 -3.10
C THR A 315 -6.76 -0.14 -1.68
N ILE A 316 -7.31 0.68 -0.79
CA ILE A 316 -6.87 0.75 0.60
C ILE A 316 -7.94 0.14 1.50
N GLY A 317 -7.54 -0.86 2.28
CA GLY A 317 -8.33 -1.45 3.35
C GLY A 317 -7.68 -1.22 4.70
N GLY A 318 -8.36 -0.47 5.58
CA GLY A 318 -7.86 -0.21 6.93
C GLY A 318 -8.67 -0.98 7.98
N THR A 319 -8.01 -1.48 9.03
CA THR A 319 -8.71 -1.94 10.21
C THR A 319 -8.75 -0.84 11.25
N VAL A 320 -9.83 -0.79 12.01
CA VAL A 320 -9.97 0.07 13.18
C VAL A 320 -10.32 -0.79 14.39
N SER A 321 -9.66 -0.52 15.50
CA SER A 321 -9.90 -1.21 16.77
C SER A 321 -10.46 -0.22 17.78
N PRO A 322 -11.78 0.08 17.72
CA PRO A 322 -12.39 1.04 18.64
C PRO A 322 -12.32 0.53 20.06
N ALA A 323 -11.93 1.40 20.98
CA ALA A 323 -11.86 1.08 22.40
C ALA A 323 -13.25 0.70 22.93
N GLY A 324 -13.35 -0.46 23.58
CA GLY A 324 -14.64 -0.96 24.08
C GLY A 324 -15.69 -1.28 23.03
N GLY A 325 -15.32 -1.29 21.72
CA GLY A 325 -16.27 -1.45 20.61
C GLY A 325 -17.10 -0.22 20.31
N ASN A 326 -16.71 0.95 20.84
CA ASN A 326 -17.41 2.20 20.61
C ASN A 326 -17.04 2.83 19.26
N PHE A 327 -17.96 2.79 18.30
CA PHE A 327 -17.77 3.41 16.98
C PHE A 327 -17.82 4.94 16.98
N GLU A 328 -18.14 5.58 18.10
CA GLU A 328 -18.17 7.03 18.22
C GLU A 328 -16.78 7.64 18.51
N GLU A 329 -15.74 6.81 18.68
CA GLU A 329 -14.39 7.33 18.87
C GLU A 329 -13.91 8.15 17.65
N PRO A 330 -13.04 9.18 17.84
CA PRO A 330 -12.63 10.09 16.77
C PRO A 330 -12.02 9.40 15.55
N VAL A 331 -11.20 8.38 15.75
CA VAL A 331 -10.52 7.65 14.65
C VAL A 331 -11.53 6.91 13.79
N THR A 332 -12.48 6.20 14.40
CA THR A 332 -13.53 5.46 13.71
C THR A 332 -14.45 6.42 12.96
N GLN A 333 -14.87 7.50 13.58
CA GLN A 333 -15.73 8.52 12.95
C GLN A 333 -15.02 9.21 11.77
N ALA A 334 -13.76 9.58 11.92
CA ALA A 334 -12.97 10.16 10.82
C ALA A 334 -12.83 9.16 9.63
N THR A 335 -12.63 7.89 9.93
CA THR A 335 -12.54 6.85 8.90
C THR A 335 -13.87 6.62 8.19
N LEU A 336 -14.98 6.54 8.93
CA LEU A 336 -16.32 6.35 8.36
C LEU A 336 -16.73 7.43 7.35
N LYS A 337 -16.25 8.64 7.52
CA LYS A 337 -16.56 9.77 6.62
C LYS A 337 -15.90 9.64 5.25
N VAL A 338 -14.79 8.93 5.16
CA VAL A 338 -13.95 8.89 3.94
C VAL A 338 -13.97 7.56 3.21
N VAL A 339 -14.26 6.44 3.88
CA VAL A 339 -14.27 5.12 3.24
C VAL A 339 -15.52 4.89 2.41
N GLY A 340 -15.38 4.10 1.34
CA GLY A 340 -16.48 3.72 0.46
C GLY A 340 -17.24 2.46 0.89
N ALA A 341 -16.64 1.63 1.73
CA ALA A 341 -17.26 0.42 2.28
C ALA A 341 -16.88 0.22 3.75
N PHE A 342 -17.77 -0.41 4.48
CA PHE A 342 -17.63 -0.64 5.91
C PHE A 342 -18.03 -2.06 6.24
N HIS A 343 -17.07 -2.88 6.68
CA HIS A 343 -17.27 -4.27 7.04
C HIS A 343 -17.19 -4.43 8.56
N GLY A 344 -18.22 -3.99 9.27
CA GLY A 344 -18.28 -4.02 10.73
C GLY A 344 -18.25 -5.44 11.29
N LEU A 345 -17.28 -5.74 12.15
CA LEU A 345 -17.20 -7.03 12.82
C LEU A 345 -17.94 -6.97 14.16
N SER A 346 -18.77 -7.99 14.40
CA SER A 346 -19.55 -8.15 15.63
C SER A 346 -18.87 -9.09 16.61
N ARG A 347 -18.75 -8.66 17.86
CA ARG A 347 -18.29 -9.51 18.94
C ARG A 347 -19.22 -10.69 19.19
N GLU A 348 -20.53 -10.47 19.18
CA GLU A 348 -21.53 -11.50 19.37
C GLU A 348 -21.40 -12.63 18.34
N ARG A 349 -21.18 -12.28 17.07
CA ARG A 349 -20.98 -13.27 16.01
C ARG A 349 -19.66 -14.01 16.17
N SER A 350 -18.60 -13.32 16.57
CA SER A 350 -17.30 -13.92 16.84
C SER A 350 -17.37 -14.88 18.02
N ASP A 351 -18.02 -14.50 19.12
CA ASP A 351 -18.23 -15.36 20.28
C ASP A 351 -19.09 -16.59 19.93
N ALA A 352 -20.04 -16.42 19.03
CA ALA A 352 -20.84 -17.52 18.46
C ALA A 352 -20.10 -18.33 17.39
N ARG A 353 -18.82 -18.04 17.12
CA ARG A 353 -17.95 -18.68 16.09
C ARG A 353 -18.53 -18.63 14.67
N LYS A 354 -19.26 -17.58 14.34
CA LYS A 354 -19.79 -17.30 13.00
C LYS A 354 -18.80 -16.43 12.23
N TYR A 355 -17.98 -17.03 11.41
CA TYR A 355 -16.95 -16.33 10.64
C TYR A 355 -17.25 -16.33 9.13
N PRO A 356 -16.88 -15.24 8.41
CA PRO A 356 -16.42 -13.97 8.96
C PRO A 356 -17.50 -13.30 9.82
N ALA A 357 -17.09 -12.71 10.93
CA ALA A 357 -17.99 -12.14 11.93
C ALA A 357 -18.61 -10.79 11.51
N ILE A 358 -18.80 -10.56 10.23
CA ILE A 358 -19.37 -9.35 9.66
C ILE A 358 -20.82 -9.20 10.09
N HIS A 359 -21.15 -8.04 10.67
CA HIS A 359 -22.53 -7.72 11.06
C HIS A 359 -23.29 -7.17 9.85
N PRO A 360 -24.35 -7.86 9.37
CA PRO A 360 -24.99 -7.50 8.10
C PRO A 360 -25.76 -6.18 8.16
N MET A 361 -26.24 -5.78 9.35
CA MET A 361 -27.03 -4.55 9.52
C MET A 361 -26.18 -3.31 9.73
N ASP A 362 -25.00 -3.47 10.32
CA ASP A 362 -24.08 -2.36 10.61
C ASP A 362 -23.06 -2.14 9.48
N SER A 363 -23.02 -3.05 8.52
CA SER A 363 -22.10 -2.99 7.39
C SER A 363 -22.79 -2.42 6.15
N TRP A 364 -22.02 -1.71 5.35
CA TRP A 364 -22.52 -1.08 4.14
C TRP A 364 -21.43 -0.91 3.09
N SER A 365 -21.83 -0.71 1.83
CA SER A 365 -20.95 -0.36 0.73
C SER A 365 -21.63 0.65 -0.19
N LYS A 366 -20.89 1.71 -0.54
CA LYS A 366 -21.31 2.72 -1.53
C LYS A 366 -21.07 2.27 -2.97
N TYR A 367 -20.38 1.16 -3.17
CA TYR A 367 -20.01 0.66 -4.50
C TYR A 367 -21.06 -0.20 -5.17
N THR A 368 -22.13 -0.57 -4.48
CA THR A 368 -23.22 -1.44 -5.01
C THR A 368 -23.91 -0.90 -6.25
N GLY A 369 -23.91 0.41 -6.47
CA GLY A 369 -24.54 1.07 -7.62
C GLY A 369 -23.56 1.57 -8.68
N VAL A 370 -22.26 1.40 -8.51
CA VAL A 370 -21.23 1.93 -9.41
C VAL A 370 -20.30 0.87 -9.98
N VAL A 371 -20.26 -0.31 -9.37
CA VAL A 371 -19.49 -1.47 -9.83
C VAL A 371 -20.28 -2.20 -10.88
N ASP A 372 -19.59 -2.72 -11.90
CA ASP A 372 -20.24 -3.63 -12.83
C ASP A 372 -20.70 -4.89 -12.09
N MET A 373 -22.02 -5.04 -11.99
CA MET A 373 -22.68 -6.03 -11.15
C MET A 373 -22.78 -7.41 -11.82
N GLY A 374 -22.36 -7.60 -13.06
CA GLY A 374 -22.54 -8.86 -13.78
C GLY A 374 -22.01 -10.07 -13.00
N ARG A 375 -20.78 -10.00 -12.51
CA ARG A 375 -20.18 -11.06 -11.67
C ARG A 375 -20.84 -11.18 -10.29
N ILE A 376 -21.31 -10.08 -9.74
CA ILE A 376 -21.98 -10.03 -8.43
C ILE A 376 -23.40 -10.57 -8.52
N GLU A 377 -24.10 -10.33 -9.60
CA GLU A 377 -25.42 -10.91 -9.84
C GLU A 377 -25.38 -12.43 -9.94
N GLU A 378 -24.37 -13.00 -10.60
CA GLU A 378 -24.14 -14.44 -10.58
C GLU A 378 -23.93 -14.98 -9.16
N ALA A 379 -23.11 -14.30 -8.35
CA ALA A 379 -22.90 -14.67 -6.96
C ALA A 379 -24.18 -14.55 -6.11
N ARG A 380 -24.96 -13.50 -6.30
CA ARG A 380 -26.27 -13.33 -5.65
C ARG A 380 -27.25 -14.43 -6.06
N ALA A 381 -27.31 -14.79 -7.33
CA ALA A 381 -28.16 -15.86 -7.82
C ALA A 381 -27.79 -17.23 -7.23
N ILE A 382 -26.52 -17.47 -6.94
CA ILE A 382 -26.05 -18.69 -6.25
C ILE A 382 -26.47 -18.70 -4.77
N LEU A 383 -26.45 -17.55 -4.12
CA LEU A 383 -26.82 -17.42 -2.70
C LEU A 383 -28.35 -17.48 -2.45
N THR A 384 -29.13 -17.20 -3.46
CA THR A 384 -30.61 -17.22 -3.38
C THR A 384 -31.23 -18.55 -3.81
N ARG A 385 -30.43 -19.47 -4.29
CA ARG A 385 -30.82 -20.87 -4.59
C ARG A 385 -30.47 -21.78 -3.41
#